data_5322e42738ed70228480bb5ff94c4387
#
_entry.id   5322e42738ed70228480bb5ff94c4387
#
_cell.length_a   1.000
_cell.length_b   1.000
_cell.length_c   1.000
_cell.angle_alpha   90.00
_cell.angle_beta   90.00
_cell.angle_gamma   90.00
#
_symmetry.space_group_name_H-M   'P 1'
#
loop_
_entity.id
_entity.type
_entity.pdbx_description
1 polymer ?
#
loop_
_entity_poly.entity_id
_entity_poly.type
_entity_poly.pdbx_seq_one_letter_code
_entity_poly.pdbx_strand_id
1 'polypeptide(L)'
;MKFEEAYNKYKTEITVNEGLSNKTIESYCSDLDIYFNYLKEINIDDTTKITLQDIDTFLHDLKDTHASSSIYRISASIRSFHHFLSFYYNEKDPTINLQVSKGPKKLPVFCTTNEINKLMNSFDDKNNEDLLHHAILELIYSCGLRISEATNITMNRIDLDTGSLRVLGKGDKERVVPIPKGSISLLKKYRDILRPVYMKKKTNLFFINRFGRKITSQSVELMLKSKCNELGLDSRITPHKLRHSYATHLLQNGADLRSIQEMLGHSDIQTTEIYTHVQNKQLFDSYAKYHPGRKGEKLK
;
A
#
# COMPACT_ATOMS: atom_id res chain seq x y z
N MET A 1 13.23 -26.15 -21.68
CA MET A 1 13.27 -24.86 -22.46
C MET A 1 14.41 -23.99 -21.91
N LYS A 2 15.08 -23.16 -22.76
CA LYS A 2 16.09 -22.22 -22.25
C LYS A 2 15.44 -21.13 -21.40
N PHE A 3 16.14 -20.67 -20.34
CA PHE A 3 15.58 -19.71 -19.37
C PHE A 3 15.08 -18.41 -20.02
N GLU A 4 15.83 -17.84 -20.94
CA GLU A 4 15.46 -16.59 -21.58
C GLU A 4 14.15 -16.71 -22.38
N GLU A 5 13.99 -17.82 -23.10
CA GLU A 5 12.76 -18.13 -23.83
C GLU A 5 11.58 -18.32 -22.88
N ALA A 6 11.78 -19.15 -21.84
CA ALA A 6 10.76 -19.43 -20.81
C ALA A 6 10.32 -18.15 -20.09
N TYR A 7 11.28 -17.30 -19.72
CA TYR A 7 11.04 -16.03 -19.05
C TYR A 7 10.20 -15.07 -19.91
N ASN A 8 10.57 -14.90 -21.17
CA ASN A 8 9.86 -14.01 -22.08
C ASN A 8 8.41 -14.46 -22.33
N LYS A 9 8.20 -15.76 -22.48
CA LYS A 9 6.87 -16.36 -22.60
C LYS A 9 6.02 -16.17 -21.34
N TYR A 10 6.60 -16.43 -20.18
CA TYR A 10 5.93 -16.24 -18.89
C TYR A 10 5.58 -14.77 -18.65
N LYS A 11 6.52 -13.86 -18.92
CA LYS A 11 6.30 -12.41 -18.79
C LYS A 11 5.14 -11.93 -19.67
N THR A 12 5.05 -12.45 -20.90
CA THR A 12 3.93 -12.14 -21.78
C THR A 12 2.61 -12.64 -21.21
N GLU A 13 2.59 -13.86 -20.69
CA GLU A 13 1.40 -14.46 -20.09
C GLU A 13 0.87 -13.65 -18.90
N ILE A 14 1.71 -13.36 -17.92
CA ILE A 14 1.30 -12.61 -16.72
C ILE A 14 0.94 -11.14 -17.03
N THR A 15 1.43 -10.61 -18.16
CA THR A 15 1.12 -9.23 -18.58
C THR A 15 -0.22 -9.16 -19.32
N VAL A 16 -0.52 -10.14 -20.18
CA VAL A 16 -1.65 -10.07 -21.10
C VAL A 16 -2.86 -10.86 -20.57
N ASN A 17 -2.64 -12.06 -20.09
CA ASN A 17 -3.72 -13.01 -19.81
C ASN A 17 -4.18 -13.04 -18.35
N GLU A 18 -3.26 -12.87 -17.39
CA GLU A 18 -3.64 -12.92 -15.96
C GLU A 18 -4.12 -11.59 -15.39
N GLY A 19 -4.02 -10.49 -16.14
CA GLY A 19 -4.48 -9.16 -15.69
C GLY A 19 -3.82 -8.69 -14.38
N LEU A 20 -2.60 -9.13 -14.11
CA LEU A 20 -1.85 -8.75 -12.93
C LEU A 20 -1.46 -7.27 -12.96
N SER A 21 -1.34 -6.66 -11.77
CA SER A 21 -0.86 -5.28 -11.69
C SER A 21 0.61 -5.18 -12.13
N ASN A 22 1.01 -4.07 -12.78
CA ASN A 22 2.40 -3.84 -13.19
C ASN A 22 3.39 -4.08 -12.04
N LYS A 23 3.05 -3.66 -10.83
CA LYS A 23 3.90 -3.88 -9.64
C LYS A 23 4.03 -5.36 -9.27
N THR A 24 3.00 -6.17 -9.47
CA THR A 24 3.06 -7.62 -9.27
C THR A 24 3.96 -8.25 -10.31
N ILE A 25 3.82 -7.86 -11.58
CA ILE A 25 4.64 -8.33 -12.69
C ILE A 25 6.12 -8.00 -12.44
N GLU A 26 6.43 -6.75 -12.09
CA GLU A 26 7.80 -6.32 -11.74
C GLU A 26 8.37 -7.14 -10.59
N SER A 27 7.57 -7.40 -9.54
CA SER A 27 8.00 -8.22 -8.41
C SER A 27 8.31 -9.67 -8.82
N TYR A 28 7.43 -10.29 -9.62
CA TYR A 28 7.62 -11.65 -10.10
C TYR A 28 8.85 -11.75 -11.02
N CYS A 29 9.01 -10.79 -11.92
CA CYS A 29 10.19 -10.73 -12.79
C CYS A 29 11.48 -10.60 -11.97
N SER A 30 11.53 -9.67 -11.00
CA SER A 30 12.71 -9.50 -10.15
C SER A 30 13.04 -10.74 -9.32
N ASP A 31 12.03 -11.47 -8.83
CA ASP A 31 12.22 -12.72 -8.10
C ASP A 31 12.80 -13.82 -8.99
N LEU A 32 12.31 -13.92 -10.24
CA LEU A 32 12.81 -14.89 -11.20
C LEU A 32 14.23 -14.54 -11.70
N ASP A 33 14.59 -13.26 -11.80
CA ASP A 33 15.95 -12.83 -12.14
C ASP A 33 16.96 -13.35 -11.10
N ILE A 34 16.62 -13.24 -9.79
CA ILE A 34 17.47 -13.79 -8.71
C ILE A 34 17.58 -15.31 -8.84
N TYR A 35 16.46 -15.98 -9.09
CA TYR A 35 16.39 -17.42 -9.24
C TYR A 35 17.19 -17.94 -10.43
N PHE A 36 17.05 -17.32 -11.59
CA PHE A 36 17.80 -17.72 -12.79
C PHE A 36 19.30 -17.44 -12.68
N ASN A 37 19.71 -16.39 -11.99
CA ASN A 37 21.12 -16.14 -11.72
C ASN A 37 21.74 -17.27 -10.88
N TYR A 38 21.04 -17.67 -9.81
CA TYR A 38 21.48 -18.83 -9.01
C TYR A 38 21.58 -20.12 -9.84
N LEU A 39 20.56 -20.42 -10.67
CA LEU A 39 20.59 -21.63 -11.50
C LEU A 39 21.74 -21.63 -12.52
N LYS A 40 22.10 -20.47 -13.07
CA LYS A 40 23.27 -20.32 -13.93
C LYS A 40 24.58 -20.57 -13.19
N GLU A 41 24.71 -20.14 -11.93
CA GLU A 41 25.88 -20.38 -11.10
C GLU A 41 26.13 -21.87 -10.86
N ILE A 42 25.08 -22.66 -10.75
CA ILE A 42 25.14 -24.13 -10.62
C ILE A 42 25.10 -24.87 -11.98
N ASN A 43 25.35 -24.14 -13.10
CA ASN A 43 25.38 -24.67 -14.47
C ASN A 43 24.08 -25.34 -14.94
N ILE A 44 22.93 -24.90 -14.48
CA ILE A 44 21.61 -25.25 -15.00
C ILE A 44 21.16 -24.14 -15.92
N ASP A 45 20.96 -24.45 -17.21
CA ASP A 45 20.60 -23.49 -18.27
C ASP A 45 19.28 -23.80 -18.97
N ASP A 46 18.61 -24.89 -18.54
CA ASP A 46 17.35 -25.37 -19.11
C ASP A 46 16.34 -25.70 -18.01
N THR A 47 15.09 -25.27 -18.21
CA THR A 47 14.01 -25.42 -17.24
C THR A 47 13.67 -26.88 -16.93
N THR A 48 13.88 -27.79 -17.90
CA THR A 48 13.60 -29.22 -17.75
C THR A 48 14.58 -29.95 -16.85
N LYS A 49 15.74 -29.35 -16.58
CA LYS A 49 16.78 -29.94 -15.71
C LYS A 49 16.60 -29.55 -14.24
N ILE A 50 15.74 -28.61 -13.95
CA ILE A 50 15.52 -28.10 -12.59
C ILE A 50 14.81 -29.15 -11.75
N THR A 51 15.34 -29.42 -10.58
CA THR A 51 14.77 -30.36 -9.60
C THR A 51 14.21 -29.63 -8.39
N LEU A 52 13.37 -30.30 -7.60
CA LEU A 52 12.91 -29.78 -6.31
C LEU A 52 14.08 -29.46 -5.39
N GLN A 53 15.13 -30.28 -5.41
CA GLN A 53 16.31 -30.08 -4.56
C GLN A 53 17.06 -28.79 -4.89
N ASP A 54 17.18 -28.43 -6.18
CA ASP A 54 17.80 -27.16 -6.59
C ASP A 54 17.03 -25.96 -6.05
N ILE A 55 15.68 -26.03 -6.09
CA ILE A 55 14.79 -24.99 -5.57
C ILE A 55 14.89 -24.91 -4.03
N ASP A 56 14.88 -26.04 -3.35
CA ASP A 56 15.01 -26.08 -1.88
C ASP A 56 16.36 -25.51 -1.42
N THR A 57 17.46 -25.88 -2.09
CA THR A 57 18.80 -25.34 -1.81
C THR A 57 18.82 -23.82 -2.02
N PHE A 58 18.33 -23.33 -3.16
CA PHE A 58 18.20 -21.89 -3.43
C PHE A 58 17.43 -21.15 -2.33
N LEU A 59 16.26 -21.63 -1.96
CA LEU A 59 15.42 -20.99 -0.93
C LEU A 59 16.06 -21.09 0.47
N HIS A 60 16.88 -22.10 0.71
CA HIS A 60 17.66 -22.24 1.93
C HIS A 60 18.76 -21.18 2.01
N ASP A 61 19.53 -21.00 0.93
CA ASP A 61 20.63 -20.03 0.88
C ASP A 61 20.12 -18.58 1.02
N LEU A 62 18.91 -18.30 0.56
CA LEU A 62 18.27 -17.00 0.77
C LEU A 62 18.00 -16.67 2.24
N LYS A 63 18.00 -17.66 3.17
CA LYS A 63 17.72 -17.38 4.60
C LYS A 63 18.76 -16.50 5.25
N ASP A 64 19.98 -16.49 4.75
CA ASP A 64 21.07 -15.69 5.30
C ASP A 64 20.95 -14.21 4.93
N THR A 65 20.26 -13.91 3.83
CA THR A 65 20.18 -12.56 3.27
C THR A 65 18.77 -11.98 3.20
N HIS A 66 17.73 -12.81 3.29
CA HIS A 66 16.35 -12.42 3.10
C HIS A 66 15.46 -12.77 4.29
N ALA A 67 14.46 -11.92 4.56
CA ALA A 67 13.42 -12.22 5.55
C ALA A 67 12.51 -13.36 5.07
N SER A 68 11.98 -14.17 6.00
CA SER A 68 11.08 -15.31 5.70
C SER A 68 9.86 -14.92 4.84
N SER A 69 9.35 -13.71 5.00
CA SER A 69 8.25 -13.19 4.15
C SER A 69 8.68 -12.96 2.71
N SER A 70 9.92 -12.53 2.48
CA SER A 70 10.49 -12.35 1.14
C SER A 70 10.72 -13.71 0.47
N ILE A 71 11.29 -14.68 1.21
CA ILE A 71 11.49 -16.05 0.72
C ILE A 71 10.15 -16.70 0.35
N TYR A 72 9.13 -16.53 1.18
CA TYR A 72 7.77 -17.02 0.86
C TYR A 72 7.22 -16.38 -0.41
N ARG A 73 7.41 -15.08 -0.64
CA ARG A 73 7.02 -14.41 -1.87
C ARG A 73 7.79 -14.92 -3.10
N ILE A 74 9.11 -15.04 -2.99
CA ILE A 74 9.98 -15.58 -4.05
C ILE A 74 9.53 -17.02 -4.41
N SER A 75 9.24 -17.86 -3.41
CA SER A 75 8.73 -19.20 -3.68
C SER A 75 7.38 -19.20 -4.41
N ALA A 76 6.52 -18.22 -4.17
CA ALA A 76 5.26 -18.07 -4.90
C ALA A 76 5.49 -17.69 -6.38
N SER A 77 6.46 -16.80 -6.65
CA SER A 77 6.87 -16.43 -8.01
C SER A 77 7.44 -17.62 -8.77
N ILE A 78 8.28 -18.45 -8.12
CA ILE A 78 8.85 -19.67 -8.69
C ILE A 78 7.75 -20.69 -9.01
N ARG A 79 6.79 -20.90 -8.08
CA ARG A 79 5.65 -21.80 -8.33
C ARG A 79 4.81 -21.33 -9.51
N SER A 80 4.48 -20.06 -9.59
CA SER A 80 3.71 -19.50 -10.69
C SER A 80 4.41 -19.74 -12.03
N PHE A 81 5.73 -19.55 -12.08
CA PHE A 81 6.53 -19.79 -13.26
C PHE A 81 6.54 -21.26 -13.69
N HIS A 82 6.83 -22.19 -12.77
CA HIS A 82 6.86 -23.62 -13.10
C HIS A 82 5.47 -24.20 -13.41
N HIS A 83 4.43 -23.68 -12.75
CA HIS A 83 3.04 -24.04 -13.08
C HIS A 83 2.68 -23.60 -14.52
N PHE A 84 3.09 -22.38 -14.92
CA PHE A 84 2.93 -21.91 -16.30
C PHE A 84 3.61 -22.85 -17.30
N LEU A 85 4.86 -23.26 -17.06
CA LEU A 85 5.59 -24.18 -17.93
C LEU A 85 4.92 -25.55 -18.00
N SER A 86 4.44 -26.04 -16.88
CA SER A 86 3.71 -27.31 -16.83
C SER A 86 2.40 -27.23 -17.61
N PHE A 87 1.64 -26.17 -17.45
CA PHE A 87 0.33 -26.00 -18.06
C PHE A 87 0.39 -25.82 -19.58
N TYR A 88 1.28 -24.92 -20.05
CA TYR A 88 1.34 -24.54 -21.47
C TYR A 88 2.34 -25.35 -22.29
N TYR A 89 3.38 -25.91 -21.67
CA TYR A 89 4.49 -26.59 -22.36
C TYR A 89 4.68 -28.05 -21.92
N ASN A 90 3.78 -28.57 -21.06
CA ASN A 90 3.82 -29.94 -20.55
C ASN A 90 5.16 -30.33 -19.91
N GLU A 91 5.87 -29.32 -19.32
CA GLU A 91 7.08 -29.57 -18.54
C GLU A 91 6.70 -30.11 -17.16
N LYS A 92 7.55 -30.94 -16.57
CA LYS A 92 7.35 -31.42 -15.20
C LYS A 92 7.47 -30.24 -14.25
N ASP A 93 6.47 -30.03 -13.37
CA ASP A 93 6.53 -29.00 -12.33
C ASP A 93 7.30 -29.49 -11.10
N PRO A 94 8.54 -29.01 -10.86
CA PRO A 94 9.33 -29.41 -9.71
C PRO A 94 8.81 -28.83 -8.38
N THR A 95 7.84 -27.90 -8.42
CA THR A 95 7.35 -27.18 -7.23
C THR A 95 6.14 -27.83 -6.57
N ILE A 96 5.59 -28.93 -7.13
CA ILE A 96 4.36 -29.58 -6.60
C ILE A 96 4.49 -29.90 -5.10
N ASN A 97 5.65 -30.42 -4.69
CA ASN A 97 5.91 -30.81 -3.31
C ASN A 97 6.74 -29.77 -2.53
N LEU A 98 6.93 -28.59 -3.08
CA LEU A 98 7.70 -27.51 -2.41
C LEU A 98 6.97 -27.06 -1.15
N GLN A 99 7.62 -27.12 0.01
CA GLN A 99 7.07 -26.65 1.29
C GLN A 99 7.88 -25.46 1.80
N VAL A 100 7.24 -24.30 1.86
CA VAL A 100 7.86 -23.06 2.35
C VAL A 100 7.04 -22.51 3.50
N SER A 101 7.67 -22.37 4.67
CA SER A 101 7.03 -21.78 5.85
C SER A 101 6.91 -20.27 5.69
N LYS A 102 5.74 -19.73 6.04
CA LYS A 102 5.52 -18.27 6.13
C LYS A 102 6.32 -17.59 7.24
N GLY A 103 6.99 -18.38 8.07
CA GLY A 103 7.59 -17.88 9.31
C GLY A 103 6.54 -17.51 10.37
N PRO A 104 6.97 -17.16 11.58
CA PRO A 104 6.08 -16.79 12.65
C PRO A 104 5.30 -15.51 12.29
N LYS A 105 3.97 -15.53 12.48
CA LYS A 105 3.14 -14.33 12.33
C LYS A 105 3.58 -13.31 13.38
N LYS A 106 4.22 -12.23 12.96
CA LYS A 106 4.45 -11.08 13.85
C LYS A 106 3.08 -10.48 14.18
N LEU A 107 2.84 -10.21 15.47
CA LEU A 107 1.64 -9.50 15.89
C LEU A 107 1.56 -8.16 15.11
N PRO A 108 0.39 -7.82 14.60
CA PRO A 108 0.22 -6.55 13.90
C PRO A 108 0.50 -5.40 14.89
N VAL A 109 1.45 -4.56 14.55
CA VAL A 109 1.77 -3.33 15.29
C VAL A 109 0.85 -2.24 14.74
N PHE A 110 0.04 -1.65 15.60
CA PHE A 110 -0.73 -0.44 15.32
C PHE A 110 -0.25 0.68 16.24
N CYS A 111 -0.35 1.91 15.79
CA CYS A 111 -0.01 3.07 16.60
C CYS A 111 -1.13 3.35 17.59
N THR A 112 -0.78 3.66 18.81
CA THR A 112 -1.74 4.18 19.80
C THR A 112 -2.19 5.58 19.41
N THR A 113 -3.33 6.02 19.94
CA THR A 113 -3.82 7.41 19.71
C THR A 113 -2.80 8.45 20.19
N ASN A 114 -2.07 8.16 21.29
CA ASN A 114 -1.03 9.06 21.79
C ASN A 114 0.16 9.17 20.83
N GLU A 115 0.61 8.07 20.23
CA GLU A 115 1.68 8.08 19.23
C GLU A 115 1.26 8.84 17.96
N ILE A 116 0.01 8.64 17.51
CA ILE A 116 -0.55 9.41 16.39
C ILE A 116 -0.57 10.90 16.70
N ASN A 117 -1.09 11.28 17.88
CA ASN A 117 -1.14 12.68 18.29
C ASN A 117 0.27 13.28 18.43
N LYS A 118 1.24 12.53 18.99
CA LYS A 118 2.63 12.97 19.08
C LYS A 118 3.23 13.20 17.70
N LEU A 119 2.97 12.31 16.75
CA LEU A 119 3.42 12.43 15.37
C LEU A 119 2.79 13.65 14.68
N MET A 120 1.47 13.78 14.70
CA MET A 120 0.76 14.86 13.98
C MET A 120 1.08 16.23 14.58
N ASN A 121 1.18 16.36 15.91
CA ASN A 121 1.52 17.61 16.57
C ASN A 121 3.01 18.03 16.46
N SER A 122 3.86 17.17 15.89
CA SER A 122 5.30 17.47 15.74
C SER A 122 5.63 18.29 14.50
N PHE A 123 4.68 18.50 13.60
CA PHE A 123 4.89 19.29 12.39
C PHE A 123 4.70 20.78 12.65
N ASP A 124 5.63 21.60 12.17
CA ASP A 124 5.48 23.06 12.15
C ASP A 124 4.79 23.49 10.84
N ASP A 125 3.52 23.80 10.94
CA ASP A 125 2.71 24.26 9.79
C ASP A 125 3.14 25.63 9.21
N LYS A 126 4.15 26.28 9.79
CA LYS A 126 4.81 27.46 9.20
C LYS A 126 5.96 27.06 8.27
N ASN A 127 6.52 25.87 8.45
CA ASN A 127 7.49 25.28 7.54
C ASN A 127 6.78 24.62 6.35
N ASN A 128 7.20 24.95 5.15
CA ASN A 128 6.55 24.45 3.93
C ASN A 128 6.63 22.92 3.77
N GLU A 129 7.78 22.31 4.11
CA GLU A 129 7.92 20.85 4.00
C GLU A 129 7.10 20.15 5.07
N ASP A 130 7.11 20.66 6.30
CA ASP A 130 6.30 20.11 7.39
C ASP A 130 4.79 20.25 7.11
N LEU A 131 4.32 21.36 6.58
CA LEU A 131 2.92 21.53 6.18
C LEU A 131 2.50 20.52 5.12
N LEU A 132 3.33 20.26 4.11
CA LEU A 132 3.06 19.23 3.11
C LEU A 132 3.02 17.84 3.74
N HIS A 133 4.00 17.52 4.56
CA HIS A 133 4.13 16.22 5.21
C HIS A 133 2.99 15.96 6.19
N HIS A 134 2.65 16.96 7.00
CA HIS A 134 1.49 16.90 7.90
C HIS A 134 0.20 16.66 7.11
N ALA A 135 -0.05 17.44 6.06
CA ALA A 135 -1.27 17.32 5.26
C ALA A 135 -1.43 15.94 4.61
N ILE A 136 -0.34 15.33 4.11
CA ILE A 136 -0.41 14.00 3.49
C ILE A 136 -0.59 12.88 4.52
N LEU A 137 0.13 12.92 5.65
CA LEU A 137 0.00 11.92 6.72
C LEU A 137 -1.36 12.03 7.42
N GLU A 138 -1.83 13.25 7.66
CA GLU A 138 -3.15 13.51 8.20
C GLU A 138 -4.22 12.85 7.31
N LEU A 139 -4.16 13.04 5.99
CA LEU A 139 -5.13 12.45 5.08
C LEU A 139 -5.03 10.91 5.02
N ILE A 140 -3.81 10.35 5.09
CA ILE A 140 -3.61 8.89 5.16
C ILE A 140 -4.26 8.32 6.42
N TYR A 141 -4.04 8.94 7.58
CA TYR A 141 -4.60 8.46 8.84
C TYR A 141 -6.10 8.76 8.94
N SER A 142 -6.52 9.99 8.70
CA SER A 142 -7.90 10.42 8.92
C SER A 142 -8.92 9.80 7.96
N CYS A 143 -8.50 9.44 6.75
CA CYS A 143 -9.34 8.81 5.73
C CYS A 143 -8.99 7.34 5.46
N GLY A 144 -8.02 6.78 6.19
CA GLY A 144 -7.60 5.39 6.03
C GLY A 144 -7.07 5.06 4.62
N LEU A 145 -6.34 5.98 3.98
CA LEU A 145 -5.87 5.80 2.60
C LEU A 145 -4.65 4.88 2.51
N ARG A 146 -4.54 4.15 1.37
CA ARG A 146 -3.25 3.61 0.98
C ARG A 146 -2.32 4.74 0.56
N ILE A 147 -1.02 4.61 0.79
CA ILE A 147 -0.04 5.63 0.40
C ILE A 147 -0.14 5.97 -1.10
N SER A 148 -0.32 4.95 -1.95
CA SER A 148 -0.50 5.15 -3.39
C SER A 148 -1.81 5.89 -3.73
N GLU A 149 -2.87 5.70 -2.96
CA GLU A 149 -4.11 6.46 -3.12
C GLU A 149 -3.87 7.93 -2.76
N ALA A 150 -3.23 8.22 -1.61
CA ALA A 150 -2.93 9.58 -1.17
C ALA A 150 -2.03 10.34 -2.16
N THR A 151 -0.96 9.72 -2.66
CA THR A 151 -0.02 10.36 -3.60
C THR A 151 -0.58 10.56 -5.01
N ASN A 152 -1.71 9.91 -5.34
CA ASN A 152 -2.38 10.02 -6.64
C ASN A 152 -3.67 10.86 -6.60
N ILE A 153 -4.03 11.44 -5.47
CA ILE A 153 -5.23 12.28 -5.38
C ILE A 153 -5.12 13.46 -6.36
N THR A 154 -6.20 13.71 -7.07
CA THR A 154 -6.34 14.86 -7.97
C THR A 154 -7.31 15.89 -7.38
N MET A 155 -7.16 17.15 -7.80
CA MET A 155 -7.95 18.29 -7.30
C MET A 155 -9.46 18.10 -7.46
N ASN A 156 -9.89 17.41 -8.52
CA ASN A 156 -11.33 17.14 -8.79
C ASN A 156 -11.90 15.94 -8.00
N ARG A 157 -11.07 15.25 -7.22
CA ARG A 157 -11.48 14.11 -6.39
C ARG A 157 -11.62 14.45 -4.90
N ILE A 158 -11.14 15.61 -4.50
CA ILE A 158 -11.21 16.10 -3.12
C ILE A 158 -12.07 17.36 -3.05
N ASP A 159 -13.13 17.30 -2.26
CA ASP A 159 -14.00 18.42 -1.97
C ASP A 159 -13.87 18.79 -0.49
N LEU A 160 -13.16 19.88 -0.22
CA LEU A 160 -12.91 20.36 1.13
C LEU A 160 -14.05 21.21 1.69
N ASP A 161 -15.07 21.54 0.89
CA ASP A 161 -16.23 22.29 1.35
C ASP A 161 -17.32 21.33 1.86
N THR A 162 -17.54 20.24 1.15
CA THR A 162 -18.41 19.16 1.61
C THR A 162 -17.70 18.15 2.54
N GLY A 163 -16.37 18.20 2.62
CA GLY A 163 -15.57 17.25 3.41
C GLY A 163 -15.61 15.84 2.84
N SER A 164 -15.52 15.68 1.53
CA SER A 164 -15.58 14.40 0.86
C SER A 164 -14.39 14.15 -0.08
N LEU A 165 -13.97 12.89 -0.15
CA LEU A 165 -12.87 12.43 -0.99
C LEU A 165 -13.28 11.19 -1.79
N ARG A 166 -13.18 11.26 -3.12
CA ARG A 166 -13.36 10.12 -4.01
C ARG A 166 -12.01 9.43 -4.24
N VAL A 167 -11.93 8.17 -3.85
CA VAL A 167 -10.72 7.35 -3.92
C VAL A 167 -10.91 6.26 -4.96
N LEU A 168 -9.95 6.12 -5.86
CA LEU A 168 -9.87 5.03 -6.82
C LEU A 168 -9.10 3.86 -6.19
N GLY A 169 -9.75 2.75 -5.98
CA GLY A 169 -9.17 1.53 -5.42
C GLY A 169 -8.63 0.56 -6.49
N LYS A 170 -8.27 -0.64 -6.07
CA LYS A 170 -7.85 -1.71 -6.98
C LYS A 170 -9.01 -2.11 -7.92
N GLY A 171 -8.71 -2.26 -9.22
CA GLY A 171 -9.71 -2.62 -10.24
C GLY A 171 -10.68 -1.49 -10.57
N ASP A 172 -10.20 -0.23 -10.49
CA ASP A 172 -10.95 0.99 -10.82
C ASP A 172 -12.27 1.19 -10.05
N LYS A 173 -12.41 0.48 -8.90
CA LYS A 173 -13.56 0.68 -8.02
C LYS A 173 -13.42 1.99 -7.25
N GLU A 174 -14.39 2.88 -7.40
CA GLU A 174 -14.44 4.13 -6.65
C GLU A 174 -15.15 3.95 -5.31
N ARG A 175 -14.65 4.66 -4.30
CA ARG A 175 -15.34 4.82 -3.02
C ARG A 175 -15.27 6.28 -2.58
N VAL A 176 -16.26 6.71 -1.82
CA VAL A 176 -16.27 8.04 -1.19
C VAL A 176 -15.92 7.88 0.29
N VAL A 177 -14.94 8.67 0.74
CA VAL A 177 -14.48 8.67 2.14
C VAL A 177 -14.71 10.07 2.72
N PRO A 178 -15.31 10.19 3.91
CA PRO A 178 -15.46 11.49 4.58
C PRO A 178 -14.10 12.00 5.07
N ILE A 179 -13.90 13.32 5.01
CA ILE A 179 -12.75 14.03 5.59
C ILE A 179 -13.21 14.64 6.92
N PRO A 180 -12.53 14.38 8.04
CA PRO A 180 -12.88 14.97 9.33
C PRO A 180 -12.80 16.51 9.28
N LYS A 181 -13.70 17.17 10.00
CA LYS A 181 -13.70 18.64 10.07
C LYS A 181 -12.36 19.21 10.56
N GLY A 182 -11.70 18.52 11.51
CA GLY A 182 -10.38 18.93 12.01
C GLY A 182 -9.28 18.93 10.94
N SER A 183 -9.35 18.01 9.98
CA SER A 183 -8.34 17.89 8.90
C SER A 183 -8.58 18.90 7.76
N ILE A 184 -9.81 19.40 7.59
CA ILE A 184 -10.17 20.29 6.47
C ILE A 184 -9.35 21.59 6.51
N SER A 185 -9.16 22.20 7.67
CA SER A 185 -8.43 23.46 7.80
C SER A 185 -6.95 23.31 7.37
N LEU A 186 -6.30 22.22 7.75
CA LEU A 186 -4.94 21.90 7.37
C LEU A 186 -4.83 21.67 5.85
N LEU A 187 -5.76 20.89 5.29
CA LEU A 187 -5.79 20.60 3.85
C LEU A 187 -6.09 21.86 3.00
N LYS A 188 -6.97 22.76 3.48
CA LYS A 188 -7.21 24.06 2.84
C LYS A 188 -5.95 24.93 2.92
N LYS A 189 -5.27 24.98 4.07
CA LYS A 189 -4.00 25.72 4.21
C LYS A 189 -2.94 25.20 3.23
N TYR A 190 -2.78 23.89 3.09
CA TYR A 190 -1.89 23.31 2.09
C TYR A 190 -2.32 23.69 0.67
N ARG A 191 -3.59 23.48 0.31
CA ARG A 191 -4.15 23.71 -1.03
C ARG A 191 -4.00 25.18 -1.48
N ASP A 192 -4.35 26.11 -0.58
CA ASP A 192 -4.54 27.51 -0.94
C ASP A 192 -3.25 28.35 -0.76
N ILE A 193 -2.38 27.94 0.18
CA ILE A 193 -1.15 28.71 0.51
C ILE A 193 0.08 28.02 -0.10
N LEU A 194 0.34 26.76 0.23
CA LEU A 194 1.60 26.12 -0.13
C LEU A 194 1.62 25.56 -1.56
N ARG A 195 0.54 24.88 -1.97
CA ARG A 195 0.48 24.26 -3.27
C ARG A 195 0.71 25.25 -4.44
N PRO A 196 0.18 26.49 -4.45
CA PRO A 196 0.48 27.48 -5.49
C PRO A 196 1.96 27.84 -5.56
N VAL A 197 2.65 27.91 -4.41
CA VAL A 197 4.10 28.19 -4.33
C VAL A 197 4.91 27.07 -4.97
N TYR A 198 4.50 25.83 -4.78
CA TYR A 198 5.18 24.64 -5.32
C TYR A 198 4.84 24.38 -6.79
N MET A 199 3.74 24.92 -7.31
CA MET A 199 3.26 24.66 -8.66
C MET A 199 4.13 25.35 -9.71
N LYS A 200 5.03 24.59 -10.36
CA LYS A 200 5.90 25.07 -11.46
C LYS A 200 5.27 24.88 -12.83
N LYS A 201 4.40 23.87 -12.99
CA LYS A 201 3.64 23.56 -14.21
C LYS A 201 2.21 23.19 -13.82
N LYS A 202 1.27 23.43 -14.71
CA LYS A 202 -0.14 23.03 -14.50
C LYS A 202 -0.22 21.52 -14.26
N THR A 203 -0.77 21.14 -13.12
CA THR A 203 -0.99 19.74 -12.72
C THR A 203 -2.31 19.62 -11.98
N ASN A 204 -2.99 18.49 -12.19
CA ASN A 204 -4.23 18.18 -11.48
C ASN A 204 -3.97 17.43 -10.15
N LEU A 205 -2.73 17.05 -9.85
CA LEU A 205 -2.40 16.39 -8.58
C LEU A 205 -2.67 17.32 -7.39
N PHE A 206 -3.28 16.78 -6.34
CA PHE A 206 -3.50 17.52 -5.10
C PHE A 206 -2.17 17.74 -4.38
N PHE A 207 -1.42 16.66 -4.09
CA PHE A 207 -0.11 16.76 -3.45
C PHE A 207 1.03 16.83 -4.47
N ILE A 208 1.85 17.87 -4.35
CA ILE A 208 3.05 18.09 -5.15
C ILE A 208 4.22 18.48 -4.26
N ASN A 209 5.43 18.08 -4.65
CA ASN A 209 6.66 18.46 -3.97
C ASN A 209 7.13 19.86 -4.38
N ARG A 210 8.19 20.38 -3.73
CA ARG A 210 8.77 21.72 -4.01
C ARG A 210 9.21 21.96 -5.45
N PHE A 211 9.35 20.90 -6.24
CA PHE A 211 9.67 20.98 -7.67
C PHE A 211 8.43 20.97 -8.57
N GLY A 212 7.22 20.98 -8.00
CA GLY A 212 5.96 20.88 -8.74
C GLY A 212 5.68 19.49 -9.32
N ARG A 213 6.38 18.46 -8.82
CA ARG A 213 6.24 17.07 -9.27
C ARG A 213 5.43 16.24 -8.27
N LYS A 214 4.93 15.12 -8.76
CA LYS A 214 4.26 14.12 -7.91
C LYS A 214 5.15 13.69 -6.74
N ILE A 215 4.57 13.58 -5.56
CA ILE A 215 5.21 12.97 -4.40
C ILE A 215 5.24 11.45 -4.58
N THR A 216 6.38 10.83 -4.34
CA THR A 216 6.52 9.37 -4.41
C THR A 216 6.15 8.71 -3.07
N SER A 217 5.64 7.49 -3.12
CA SER A 217 5.39 6.70 -1.91
C SER A 217 6.66 6.55 -1.07
N GLN A 218 7.80 6.33 -1.74
CA GLN A 218 9.10 6.19 -1.09
C GLN A 218 9.51 7.45 -0.32
N SER A 219 9.29 8.66 -0.89
CA SER A 219 9.61 9.90 -0.18
C SER A 219 8.76 10.08 1.09
N VAL A 220 7.48 9.72 1.04
CA VAL A 220 6.60 9.77 2.22
C VAL A 220 7.03 8.74 3.28
N GLU A 221 7.42 7.54 2.89
CA GLU A 221 7.93 6.50 3.81
C GLU A 221 9.22 6.93 4.49
N LEU A 222 10.18 7.47 3.73
CA LEU A 222 11.46 7.97 4.27
C LEU A 222 11.25 9.13 5.23
N MET A 223 10.39 10.09 4.88
CA MET A 223 10.03 11.20 5.73
C MET A 223 9.39 10.73 7.04
N LEU A 224 8.40 9.82 6.96
CA LEU A 224 7.74 9.28 8.15
C LEU A 224 8.73 8.55 9.05
N LYS A 225 9.62 7.74 8.48
CA LYS A 225 10.68 7.05 9.22
C LYS A 225 11.62 8.02 9.92
N SER A 226 12.05 9.08 9.24
CA SER A 226 12.89 10.14 9.82
C SER A 226 12.19 10.82 11.00
N LYS A 227 10.91 11.18 10.83
CA LYS A 227 10.11 11.83 11.85
C LYS A 227 9.86 10.95 13.07
N CYS A 228 9.59 9.65 12.85
CA CYS A 228 9.47 8.69 13.95
C CYS A 228 10.77 8.55 14.74
N ASN A 229 11.93 8.52 14.08
CA ASN A 229 13.23 8.46 14.76
C ASN A 229 13.48 9.73 15.58
N GLU A 230 13.21 10.93 15.04
CA GLU A 230 13.32 12.21 15.73
C GLU A 230 12.47 12.24 17.02
N LEU A 231 11.29 11.67 16.97
CA LEU A 231 10.33 11.65 18.08
C LEU A 231 10.56 10.50 19.07
N GLY A 232 11.49 9.58 18.81
CA GLY A 232 11.64 8.34 19.59
C GLY A 232 10.44 7.42 19.52
N LEU A 233 9.70 7.45 18.39
CA LEU A 233 8.60 6.52 18.12
C LEU A 233 9.14 5.23 17.46
N ASP A 234 8.32 4.17 17.47
CA ASP A 234 8.70 2.90 16.84
C ASP A 234 9.04 3.11 15.35
N SER A 235 10.28 2.80 14.96
CA SER A 235 10.75 2.92 13.58
C SER A 235 10.01 2.02 12.58
N ARG A 236 9.20 1.09 13.08
CA ARG A 236 8.32 0.22 12.29
C ARG A 236 7.03 0.92 11.87
N ILE A 237 6.75 2.16 12.32
CA ILE A 237 5.60 2.94 11.87
C ILE A 237 5.76 3.25 10.39
N THR A 238 4.76 2.86 9.60
CA THR A 238 4.70 3.04 8.14
C THR A 238 3.33 3.61 7.76
N PRO A 239 3.16 4.20 6.57
CA PRO A 239 1.84 4.65 6.11
C PRO A 239 0.78 3.53 6.11
N HIS A 240 1.19 2.29 5.85
CA HIS A 240 0.29 1.14 5.96
C HIS A 240 -0.17 0.89 7.41
N LYS A 241 0.73 1.08 8.38
CA LYS A 241 0.39 0.97 9.80
C LYS A 241 -0.48 2.13 10.28
N LEU A 242 -0.30 3.35 9.77
CA LEU A 242 -1.21 4.47 10.04
C LEU A 242 -2.63 4.13 9.56
N ARG A 243 -2.77 3.59 8.36
CA ARG A 243 -4.07 3.12 7.86
C ARG A 243 -4.63 1.96 8.70
N HIS A 244 -3.80 1.03 9.16
CA HIS A 244 -4.25 -0.04 10.05
C HIS A 244 -4.70 0.49 11.41
N SER A 245 -3.98 1.48 11.96
CA SER A 245 -4.36 2.17 13.19
C SER A 245 -5.70 2.90 13.06
N TYR A 246 -5.96 3.55 11.93
CA TYR A 246 -7.28 4.13 11.63
C TYR A 246 -8.40 3.10 11.78
N ALA A 247 -8.26 1.93 11.12
CA ALA A 247 -9.26 0.87 11.20
C ALA A 247 -9.45 0.36 12.64
N THR A 248 -8.33 0.13 13.35
CA THR A 248 -8.33 -0.34 14.74
C THR A 248 -8.99 0.66 15.69
N HIS A 249 -8.68 1.95 15.53
CA HIS A 249 -9.26 3.01 16.36
C HIS A 249 -10.76 3.20 16.12
N LEU A 250 -11.22 3.09 14.87
CA LEU A 250 -12.65 3.10 14.56
C LEU A 250 -13.37 1.92 15.22
N LEU A 251 -12.79 0.71 15.13
CA LEU A 251 -13.35 -0.49 15.74
C LEU A 251 -13.40 -0.38 17.26
N GLN A 252 -12.31 0.10 17.90
CA GLN A 252 -12.25 0.32 19.35
C GLN A 252 -13.27 1.37 19.82
N ASN A 253 -13.60 2.35 18.99
CA ASN A 253 -14.61 3.35 19.27
C ASN A 253 -16.04 2.87 18.96
N GLY A 254 -16.22 1.62 18.51
CA GLY A 254 -17.53 0.99 18.32
C GLY A 254 -18.10 1.09 16.91
N ALA A 255 -17.31 1.48 15.92
CA ALA A 255 -17.73 1.40 14.53
C ALA A 255 -17.90 -0.07 14.11
N ASP A 256 -18.92 -0.37 13.30
CA ASP A 256 -19.12 -1.71 12.80
C ASP A 256 -18.09 -2.09 11.74
N LEU A 257 -17.74 -3.39 11.71
CA LEU A 257 -16.70 -3.92 10.84
C LEU A 257 -17.03 -3.72 9.36
N ARG A 258 -18.29 -3.80 8.96
CA ARG A 258 -18.71 -3.66 7.57
C ARG A 258 -18.48 -2.22 7.07
N SER A 259 -18.88 -1.22 7.85
CA SER A 259 -18.60 0.20 7.54
C SER A 259 -17.10 0.47 7.41
N ILE A 260 -16.28 -0.13 8.28
CA ILE A 260 -14.81 0.00 8.19
C ILE A 260 -14.28 -0.63 6.91
N GLN A 261 -14.74 -1.82 6.54
CA GLN A 261 -14.34 -2.50 5.31
C GLN A 261 -14.72 -1.70 4.06
N GLU A 262 -15.90 -1.11 4.02
CA GLU A 262 -16.35 -0.24 2.93
C GLU A 262 -15.47 1.02 2.82
N MET A 263 -15.18 1.71 3.94
CA MET A 263 -14.28 2.87 3.96
C MET A 263 -12.88 2.51 3.48
N LEU A 264 -12.37 1.33 3.83
CA LEU A 264 -11.05 0.88 3.41
C LEU A 264 -11.00 0.36 1.97
N GLY A 265 -12.13 -0.01 1.37
CA GLY A 265 -12.19 -0.61 0.04
C GLY A 265 -11.52 -1.99 0.01
N HIS A 266 -11.90 -2.87 0.94
CA HIS A 266 -11.51 -4.28 0.92
C HIS A 266 -12.38 -5.03 -0.07
N SER A 267 -11.77 -5.67 -1.07
CA SER A 267 -12.43 -6.27 -2.24
C SER A 267 -13.11 -7.62 -1.99
N ASP A 268 -13.14 -8.13 -0.78
CA ASP A 268 -13.60 -9.50 -0.47
C ASP A 268 -15.08 -9.59 -0.07
N ILE A 269 -15.91 -8.61 -0.42
CA ILE A 269 -17.35 -8.81 -0.34
C ILE A 269 -17.91 -8.66 -1.76
N GLN A 270 -18.27 -9.81 -2.36
CA GLN A 270 -19.13 -9.88 -3.52
C GLN A 270 -20.46 -9.18 -3.20
N THR A 271 -20.60 -7.94 -3.66
CA THR A 271 -21.89 -7.43 -4.15
C THR A 271 -21.65 -6.08 -4.81
N THR A 272 -21.79 -6.08 -6.12
CA THR A 272 -21.99 -4.88 -6.94
C THR A 272 -23.41 -4.43 -6.69
N GLU A 273 -23.68 -3.76 -5.57
CA GLU A 273 -24.90 -3.01 -5.38
C GLU A 273 -24.60 -1.53 -5.49
N ILE A 274 -25.37 -0.89 -6.35
CA ILE A 274 -25.40 0.54 -6.65
C ILE A 274 -25.50 1.31 -5.34
N TYR A 275 -24.43 2.05 -4.98
CA TYR A 275 -24.40 2.92 -3.81
C TYR A 275 -25.46 4.01 -3.95
N THR A 276 -26.60 3.82 -3.28
CA THR A 276 -27.64 4.84 -3.18
C THR A 276 -27.23 5.91 -2.15
N HIS A 277 -27.73 7.13 -2.30
CA HIS A 277 -27.50 8.26 -1.39
C HIS A 277 -27.75 7.94 0.10
N VAL A 278 -28.55 6.92 0.40
CA VAL A 278 -28.90 6.51 1.77
C VAL A 278 -27.74 5.81 2.47
N GLN A 279 -26.99 4.95 1.77
CA GLN A 279 -25.83 4.25 2.35
C GLN A 279 -24.69 5.21 2.66
N ASN A 280 -24.47 6.23 1.81
CA ASN A 280 -23.48 7.27 2.07
C ASN A 280 -23.80 8.02 3.37
N LYS A 281 -25.04 8.35 3.66
CA LYS A 281 -25.42 9.07 4.87
C LYS A 281 -25.09 8.26 6.15
N GLN A 282 -25.43 6.97 6.18
CA GLN A 282 -25.12 6.09 7.33
C GLN A 282 -23.60 5.94 7.53
N LEU A 283 -22.83 5.85 6.45
CA LEU A 283 -21.38 5.80 6.50
C LEU A 283 -20.78 7.08 7.10
N PHE A 284 -21.27 8.25 6.65
CA PHE A 284 -20.87 9.56 7.18
C PHE A 284 -21.25 9.74 8.66
N ASP A 285 -22.42 9.27 9.05
CA ASP A 285 -22.91 9.35 10.43
C ASP A 285 -22.09 8.44 11.34
N SER A 286 -21.78 7.20 10.92
CA SER A 286 -20.93 6.27 11.66
C SER A 286 -19.50 6.84 11.78
N TYR A 287 -18.96 7.39 10.71
CA TYR A 287 -17.66 8.03 10.72
C TYR A 287 -17.64 9.24 11.67
N ALA A 288 -18.62 10.14 11.56
CA ALA A 288 -18.73 11.31 12.43
C ALA A 288 -18.89 10.93 13.91
N LYS A 289 -19.48 9.76 14.21
CA LYS A 289 -19.68 9.27 15.57
C LYS A 289 -18.42 8.64 16.17
N TYR A 290 -17.62 7.92 15.37
CA TYR A 290 -16.59 7.01 15.89
C TYR A 290 -15.16 7.43 15.54
N HIS A 291 -14.94 8.39 14.64
CA HIS A 291 -13.59 8.83 14.31
C HIS A 291 -12.91 9.62 15.44
N PRO A 292 -11.66 9.29 15.84
CA PRO A 292 -10.95 9.96 16.94
C PRO A 292 -10.76 11.48 16.76
N GLY A 293 -10.61 11.95 15.52
CA GLY A 293 -10.47 13.38 15.16
C GLY A 293 -11.73 14.22 15.27
N ARG A 294 -12.83 13.67 15.82
CA ARG A 294 -14.08 14.42 16.06
C ARG A 294 -13.95 15.52 17.13
N LYS A 295 -13.02 15.35 18.06
CA LYS A 295 -12.85 16.27 19.18
C LYS A 295 -11.97 17.45 18.77
N GLY A 296 -12.58 18.45 18.13
CA GLY A 296 -12.09 19.84 18.16
C GLY A 296 -12.24 20.46 19.56
N GLU A 297 -12.54 19.67 20.58
CA GLU A 297 -12.57 20.05 21.98
C GLU A 297 -11.38 19.42 22.69
N LYS A 298 -10.57 20.27 23.29
CA LYS A 298 -9.44 19.91 24.15
C LYS A 298 -9.86 18.81 25.12
N LEU A 299 -9.21 17.66 25.05
CA LEU A 299 -9.15 16.76 26.20
C LEU A 299 -8.49 17.53 27.33
N LYS A 300 -9.28 17.87 28.37
CA LYS A 300 -8.79 18.33 29.65
C LYS A 300 -8.04 17.18 30.35
#